data_f3382888e0318d69f6405e45f47aa323
#
_entry.id   f3382888e0318d69f6405e45f47aa323
#
_cell.length_a   1.000
_cell.length_b   1.000
_cell.length_c   1.000
_cell.angle_alpha   90.00
_cell.angle_beta   90.00
_cell.angle_gamma   90.00
#
_symmetry.space_group_name_H-M   'P 1'
#
loop_
_entity.id
_entity.type
_entity.pdbx_description
1 polymer ?
#
loop_
_entity_poly.entity_id
_entity_poly.type
_entity_poly.pdbx_seq_one_letter_code
_entity_poly.pdbx_strand_id
1 'polypeptide(L)'
;ICDNATTFATNSKYHTNLDTVLQSLSSNATALGSSLFFSTSAGTATPDAVYGLFLCRGDQNSTACRDCITMAASTDLPTIYCPNRKIAVIFYDECMVRYSNSSILGKLDQNSGVALMNAQNINGNSTQLNILLVNTMNELTAQAAAGDKSGKKFAVKEANFTKLENLYALAQCTPDLSSGNCSKCLKGEISKLLVKKMGAQVLQPSCIARYETYPFYNGASPATTDVAGDGGRTGKLISLRLFLSPCSRYFFF
;
A
#
# COMPACT_ATOMS: atom_id res chain seq x y z
N ILE A 1 3.67 1.32 -12.53
CA ILE A 1 4.06 2.64 -13.07
C ILE A 1 5.51 2.55 -13.51
N CYS A 2 5.79 2.87 -14.76
CA CYS A 2 7.12 2.79 -15.35
C CYS A 2 7.56 4.19 -15.81
N ASP A 3 8.80 4.55 -15.52
CA ASP A 3 9.39 5.73 -16.16
C ASP A 3 9.68 5.43 -17.63
N ASN A 4 9.12 6.26 -18.53
CA ASN A 4 9.29 6.09 -19.97
C ASN A 4 10.55 6.78 -20.51
N ALA A 5 11.21 7.62 -19.71
CA ALA A 5 12.36 8.41 -20.16
C ALA A 5 13.67 7.61 -20.16
N THR A 6 13.81 6.61 -19.26
CA THR A 6 15.08 5.90 -19.07
C THR A 6 14.96 4.40 -19.26
N THR A 7 15.80 3.85 -20.15
CA THR A 7 15.84 2.40 -20.45
C THR A 7 17.25 1.86 -20.29
N PHE A 8 17.36 0.52 -20.21
CA PHE A 8 18.63 -0.19 -20.25
C PHE A 8 18.63 -1.26 -21.34
N ALA A 9 19.81 -1.61 -21.83
CA ALA A 9 19.97 -2.71 -22.79
C ALA A 9 19.98 -4.06 -22.08
N THR A 10 19.38 -5.07 -22.68
CA THR A 10 19.48 -6.46 -22.22
C THR A 10 20.96 -6.85 -22.09
N ASN A 11 21.31 -7.60 -21.05
CA ASN A 11 22.68 -8.02 -20.71
C ASN A 11 23.66 -6.87 -20.36
N SER A 12 23.14 -5.64 -20.13
CA SER A 12 23.96 -4.54 -19.63
C SER A 12 24.35 -4.75 -18.16
N LYS A 13 25.34 -3.98 -17.69
CA LYS A 13 25.71 -3.93 -16.27
C LYS A 13 24.54 -3.54 -15.38
N TYR A 14 23.72 -2.59 -15.85
CA TYR A 14 22.49 -2.17 -15.15
C TYR A 14 21.51 -3.35 -14.99
N HIS A 15 21.31 -4.16 -16.05
CA HIS A 15 20.45 -5.34 -16.01
C HIS A 15 20.92 -6.33 -14.95
N THR A 16 22.21 -6.68 -14.94
CA THR A 16 22.78 -7.57 -13.93
C THR A 16 22.62 -7.03 -12.49
N ASN A 17 22.81 -5.72 -12.30
CA ASN A 17 22.60 -5.09 -10.99
C ASN A 17 21.13 -5.09 -10.59
N LEU A 18 20.19 -4.88 -11.54
CA LEU A 18 18.75 -4.95 -11.28
C LEU A 18 18.33 -6.35 -10.86
N ASP A 19 18.81 -7.40 -11.57
CA ASP A 19 18.54 -8.80 -11.21
C ASP A 19 19.03 -9.11 -9.79
N THR A 20 20.22 -8.63 -9.44
CA THR A 20 20.78 -8.76 -8.09
C THR A 20 19.90 -8.11 -7.04
N VAL A 21 19.41 -6.89 -7.30
CA VAL A 21 18.51 -6.16 -6.40
C VAL A 21 17.18 -6.89 -6.25
N LEU A 22 16.53 -7.25 -7.34
CA LEU A 22 15.21 -7.91 -7.31
C LEU A 22 15.27 -9.28 -6.63
N GLN A 23 16.33 -10.07 -6.90
CA GLN A 23 16.56 -11.34 -6.22
C GLN A 23 16.79 -11.14 -4.72
N SER A 24 17.54 -10.11 -4.32
CA SER A 24 17.76 -9.78 -2.91
C SER A 24 16.47 -9.38 -2.22
N LEU A 25 15.59 -8.57 -2.85
CA LEU A 25 14.28 -8.22 -2.31
C LEU A 25 13.42 -9.46 -2.07
N SER A 26 13.32 -10.34 -3.07
CA SER A 26 12.55 -11.58 -2.97
C SER A 26 13.08 -12.51 -1.88
N SER A 27 14.41 -12.72 -1.81
CA SER A 27 15.05 -13.57 -0.81
C SER A 27 14.84 -13.05 0.62
N ASN A 28 14.91 -11.74 0.84
CA ASN A 28 14.66 -11.15 2.16
C ASN A 28 13.19 -11.22 2.58
N ALA A 29 12.24 -11.15 1.65
CA ALA A 29 10.83 -11.37 1.93
C ALA A 29 10.52 -12.82 2.34
N THR A 30 11.33 -13.80 1.91
CA THR A 30 11.16 -15.22 2.22
C THR A 30 11.87 -15.66 3.51
N ALA A 31 12.78 -14.86 4.05
CA ALA A 31 13.52 -15.19 5.27
C ALA A 31 12.59 -15.33 6.49
N LEU A 32 12.90 -16.27 7.38
CA LEU A 32 12.16 -16.45 8.64
C LEU A 32 12.26 -15.17 9.49
N GLY A 33 11.11 -14.66 9.91
CA GLY A 33 11.04 -13.41 10.67
C GLY A 33 11.27 -12.15 9.83
N SER A 34 11.09 -12.25 8.49
CA SER A 34 11.27 -11.12 7.58
C SER A 34 10.45 -9.89 8.00
N SER A 35 11.08 -8.73 7.86
CA SER A 35 10.42 -7.44 8.05
C SER A 35 9.42 -7.18 6.94
N LEU A 36 8.38 -6.39 7.23
CA LEU A 36 7.44 -5.89 6.20
C LEU A 36 8.06 -4.80 5.29
N PHE A 37 9.31 -4.45 5.51
CA PHE A 37 10.08 -3.49 4.71
C PHE A 37 11.53 -3.95 4.60
N PHE A 38 12.07 -3.85 3.40
CA PHE A 38 13.50 -4.07 3.15
C PHE A 38 13.95 -3.23 1.96
N SER A 39 15.21 -2.84 1.99
CA SER A 39 15.85 -2.10 0.91
C SER A 39 17.26 -2.62 0.65
N THR A 40 17.69 -2.53 -0.59
CA THR A 40 19.01 -2.96 -1.02
C THR A 40 19.48 -2.16 -2.23
N SER A 41 20.74 -2.29 -2.59
CA SER A 41 21.33 -1.65 -3.77
C SER A 41 22.45 -2.48 -4.36
N ALA A 42 22.72 -2.29 -5.64
CA ALA A 42 23.86 -2.90 -6.34
C ALA A 42 24.52 -1.88 -7.26
N GLY A 43 25.83 -2.03 -7.49
CA GLY A 43 26.60 -1.18 -8.41
C GLY A 43 26.69 0.30 -8.00
N THR A 44 26.58 0.64 -6.73
CA THR A 44 26.43 2.03 -6.24
C THR A 44 27.63 2.95 -6.56
N ALA A 45 28.80 2.39 -6.85
CA ALA A 45 29.99 3.15 -7.26
C ALA A 45 30.09 3.38 -8.78
N THR A 46 29.06 3.05 -9.55
CA THR A 46 29.06 3.09 -11.02
C THR A 46 27.83 3.83 -11.55
N PRO A 47 27.84 4.26 -12.84
CA PRO A 47 26.65 4.80 -13.49
C PRO A 47 25.48 3.81 -13.64
N ASP A 48 25.77 2.52 -13.42
CA ASP A 48 24.79 1.42 -13.48
C ASP A 48 24.22 1.05 -12.10
N ALA A 49 24.26 1.99 -11.14
CA ALA A 49 23.70 1.81 -9.82
C ALA A 49 22.19 1.50 -9.87
N VAL A 50 21.76 0.55 -9.05
CA VAL A 50 20.36 0.20 -8.84
C VAL A 50 20.06 0.22 -7.34
N TYR A 51 18.98 0.86 -6.98
CA TYR A 51 18.43 0.91 -5.63
C TYR A 51 17.02 0.34 -5.66
N GLY A 52 16.72 -0.56 -4.74
CA GLY A 52 15.40 -1.18 -4.67
C GLY A 52 14.88 -1.27 -3.24
N LEU A 53 13.57 -1.29 -3.10
CA LEU A 53 12.91 -1.56 -1.83
C LEU A 53 11.56 -2.24 -2.05
N PHE A 54 11.09 -2.92 -1.01
CA PHE A 54 9.69 -3.30 -0.89
C PHE A 54 9.08 -2.80 0.42
N LEU A 55 7.76 -2.66 0.40
CA LEU A 55 6.93 -2.38 1.57
C LEU A 55 5.69 -3.26 1.51
N CYS A 56 5.43 -4.05 2.54
CA CYS A 56 4.15 -4.72 2.71
C CYS A 56 3.21 -3.87 3.56
N ARG A 57 1.91 -3.96 3.31
CA ARG A 57 0.91 -3.26 4.12
C ARG A 57 1.02 -3.74 5.58
N GLY A 58 0.99 -2.82 6.53
CA GLY A 58 1.37 -3.07 7.91
C GLY A 58 0.52 -4.08 8.68
N ASP A 59 -0.65 -4.45 8.17
CA ASP A 59 -1.54 -5.48 8.71
C ASP A 59 -1.34 -6.87 8.08
N GLN A 60 -0.45 -6.99 7.08
CA GLN A 60 -0.22 -8.25 6.40
C GLN A 60 0.65 -9.18 7.25
N ASN A 61 0.38 -10.48 7.13
CA ASN A 61 1.26 -11.50 7.69
C ASN A 61 2.46 -11.77 6.76
N SER A 62 3.47 -12.45 7.28
CA SER A 62 4.71 -12.74 6.54
C SER A 62 4.49 -13.59 5.28
N THR A 63 3.48 -14.46 5.26
CA THR A 63 3.17 -15.29 4.08
C THR A 63 2.60 -14.45 2.94
N ALA A 64 1.58 -13.62 3.22
CA ALA A 64 1.00 -12.74 2.21
C ALA A 64 2.02 -11.72 1.69
N CYS A 65 2.86 -11.16 2.58
CA CYS A 65 3.95 -10.27 2.20
C CYS A 65 4.94 -10.97 1.25
N ARG A 66 5.46 -12.13 1.66
CA ARG A 66 6.39 -12.93 0.86
C ARG A 66 5.85 -13.23 -0.54
N ASP A 67 4.61 -13.75 -0.62
CA ASP A 67 4.02 -14.18 -1.89
C ASP A 67 3.83 -12.99 -2.84
N CYS A 68 3.37 -11.84 -2.31
CA CYS A 68 3.23 -10.59 -3.05
C CYS A 68 4.59 -10.09 -3.58
N ILE A 69 5.62 -10.01 -2.73
CA ILE A 69 6.95 -9.52 -3.14
C ILE A 69 7.61 -10.45 -4.14
N THR A 70 7.52 -11.77 -3.93
CA THR A 70 8.13 -12.74 -4.85
C THR A 70 7.54 -12.61 -6.25
N MET A 71 6.23 -12.51 -6.38
CA MET A 71 5.57 -12.32 -7.67
C MET A 71 5.93 -10.97 -8.29
N ALA A 72 5.83 -9.89 -7.52
CA ALA A 72 6.11 -8.53 -7.97
C ALA A 72 7.55 -8.37 -8.48
N ALA A 73 8.54 -8.87 -7.73
CA ALA A 73 9.95 -8.67 -8.03
C ALA A 73 10.47 -9.63 -9.11
N SER A 74 10.00 -10.89 -9.17
CA SER A 74 10.56 -11.89 -10.10
C SER A 74 9.95 -11.83 -11.50
N THR A 75 8.70 -11.44 -11.62
CA THR A 75 7.95 -11.57 -12.88
C THR A 75 7.25 -10.27 -13.28
N ASP A 76 6.38 -9.75 -12.43
CA ASP A 76 5.43 -8.74 -12.86
C ASP A 76 6.11 -7.41 -13.19
N LEU A 77 6.92 -6.88 -12.28
CA LEU A 77 7.55 -5.57 -12.47
C LEU A 77 8.61 -5.57 -13.59
N PRO A 78 9.59 -6.49 -13.62
CA PRO A 78 10.68 -6.42 -14.59
C PRO A 78 10.31 -6.96 -15.99
N THR A 79 9.36 -7.90 -16.07
CA THR A 79 9.08 -8.59 -17.34
C THR A 79 7.74 -8.22 -17.96
N ILE A 80 6.69 -8.11 -17.16
CA ILE A 80 5.33 -7.91 -17.69
C ILE A 80 5.01 -6.43 -17.84
N TYR A 81 5.17 -5.66 -16.74
CA TYR A 81 4.67 -4.28 -16.73
C TYR A 81 5.70 -3.24 -17.12
N CYS A 82 6.97 -3.38 -16.69
CA CYS A 82 8.01 -2.36 -16.94
C CYS A 82 9.30 -2.97 -17.56
N PRO A 83 9.21 -3.71 -18.68
CA PRO A 83 10.39 -4.31 -19.30
C PRO A 83 11.42 -3.24 -19.71
N ASN A 84 12.68 -3.48 -19.37
CA ASN A 84 13.83 -2.64 -19.71
C ASN A 84 13.79 -1.20 -19.18
N ARG A 85 13.00 -0.92 -18.12
CA ARG A 85 12.92 0.42 -17.50
C ARG A 85 13.88 0.56 -16.34
N LYS A 86 14.55 1.73 -16.24
CA LYS A 86 15.50 2.00 -15.14
C LYS A 86 14.80 2.43 -13.84
N ILE A 87 13.56 2.89 -13.93
CA ILE A 87 12.76 3.31 -12.78
C ILE A 87 11.39 2.70 -12.92
N ALA A 88 10.95 1.98 -11.89
CA ALA A 88 9.63 1.37 -11.87
C ALA A 88 9.12 1.18 -10.44
N VAL A 89 7.79 1.23 -10.31
CA VAL A 89 7.06 0.89 -9.09
C VAL A 89 5.80 0.12 -9.43
N ILE A 90 5.50 -0.93 -8.65
CA ILE A 90 4.26 -1.67 -8.71
C ILE A 90 3.59 -1.66 -7.35
N PHE A 91 2.27 -1.48 -7.35
CA PHE A 91 1.43 -1.49 -6.16
C PHE A 91 0.43 -2.63 -6.25
N TYR A 92 0.35 -3.41 -5.18
CA TYR A 92 -0.71 -4.36 -4.90
C TYR A 92 -1.43 -3.97 -3.62
N ASP A 93 -2.53 -4.65 -3.31
CA ASP A 93 -3.25 -4.41 -2.06
C ASP A 93 -2.39 -4.79 -0.84
N GLU A 94 -1.54 -5.80 -0.98
CA GLU A 94 -0.70 -6.35 0.08
C GLU A 94 0.70 -5.73 0.15
N CYS A 95 1.25 -5.25 -0.97
CA CYS A 95 2.63 -4.79 -1.05
C CYS A 95 2.92 -3.80 -2.17
N MET A 96 4.07 -3.16 -2.06
CA MET A 96 4.71 -2.35 -3.11
C MET A 96 6.14 -2.83 -3.31
N VAL A 97 6.58 -2.88 -4.58
CA VAL A 97 8.00 -3.04 -4.97
C VAL A 97 8.38 -1.90 -5.88
N ARG A 98 9.54 -1.29 -5.63
CA ARG A 98 10.09 -0.26 -6.52
C ARG A 98 11.60 -0.37 -6.65
N TYR A 99 12.11 0.09 -7.80
CA TYR A 99 13.53 0.30 -8.02
C TYR A 99 13.80 1.57 -8.83
N SER A 100 15.04 2.07 -8.74
CA SER A 100 15.49 3.29 -9.41
C SER A 100 17.00 3.24 -9.67
N ASN A 101 17.43 4.00 -10.68
CA ASN A 101 18.85 4.25 -10.97
C ASN A 101 19.47 5.35 -10.07
N SER A 102 18.71 5.92 -9.17
CA SER A 102 19.16 6.88 -8.17
C SER A 102 18.73 6.47 -6.78
N SER A 103 19.47 6.91 -5.75
CA SER A 103 19.15 6.60 -4.35
C SER A 103 17.75 7.07 -4.00
N ILE A 104 16.93 6.15 -3.45
CA ILE A 104 15.53 6.37 -3.06
C ILE A 104 15.32 6.36 -1.55
N LEU A 105 16.29 5.87 -0.76
CA LEU A 105 16.17 5.75 0.69
C LEU A 105 16.15 7.12 1.38
N GLY A 106 15.24 7.27 2.32
CA GLY A 106 15.05 8.51 3.09
C GLY A 106 14.52 9.69 2.30
N LYS A 107 14.24 9.50 1.00
CA LYS A 107 13.78 10.57 0.11
C LYS A 107 12.28 10.51 -0.08
N LEU A 108 11.64 11.66 0.11
CA LEU A 108 10.21 11.82 -0.17
C LEU A 108 9.96 11.84 -1.68
N ASP A 109 9.18 10.88 -2.16
CA ASP A 109 8.71 10.79 -3.54
C ASP A 109 7.17 10.76 -3.57
N GLN A 110 6.57 11.79 -4.15
CA GLN A 110 5.12 11.96 -4.31
C GLN A 110 4.73 12.18 -5.79
N ASN A 111 5.66 11.95 -6.72
CA ASN A 111 5.44 12.33 -8.13
C ASN A 111 5.00 11.15 -9.01
N SER A 112 5.20 9.92 -8.54
CA SER A 112 4.97 8.70 -9.33
C SER A 112 3.83 7.87 -8.75
N GLY A 113 2.79 8.52 -8.23
CA GLY A 113 1.66 7.86 -7.58
C GLY A 113 0.40 7.83 -8.42
N VAL A 114 -0.61 7.15 -7.89
CA VAL A 114 -1.95 7.03 -8.46
C VAL A 114 -3.01 7.22 -7.40
N ALA A 115 -4.11 7.87 -7.76
CA ALA A 115 -5.33 7.93 -6.95
C ALA A 115 -6.40 7.04 -7.60
N LEU A 116 -6.97 6.15 -6.81
CA LEU A 116 -8.04 5.24 -7.21
C LEU A 116 -9.26 5.51 -6.35
N MET A 117 -10.44 5.37 -6.92
CA MET A 117 -11.68 5.61 -6.21
C MET A 117 -12.74 4.56 -6.54
N ASN A 118 -13.58 4.26 -5.57
CA ASN A 118 -14.72 3.38 -5.76
C ASN A 118 -15.67 3.96 -6.83
N ALA A 119 -16.25 3.09 -7.66
CA ALA A 119 -17.24 3.52 -8.65
C ALA A 119 -18.50 4.09 -8.00
N GLN A 120 -18.89 3.58 -6.82
CA GLN A 120 -20.10 3.96 -6.13
C GLN A 120 -19.91 5.26 -5.32
N ASN A 121 -20.92 6.14 -5.40
CA ASN A 121 -20.99 7.33 -4.57
C ASN A 121 -21.52 6.98 -3.19
N ILE A 122 -21.11 7.77 -2.17
CA ILE A 122 -21.69 7.66 -0.84
C ILE A 122 -23.16 8.11 -0.86
N ASN A 123 -24.02 7.34 -0.21
CA ASN A 123 -25.40 7.72 0.03
C ASN A 123 -25.44 8.51 1.34
N GLY A 124 -25.69 9.83 1.29
CA GLY A 124 -25.78 10.64 2.51
C GLY A 124 -25.04 11.96 2.44
N ASN A 125 -24.78 12.54 3.61
CA ASN A 125 -24.17 13.86 3.73
C ASN A 125 -22.66 13.81 3.45
N SER A 126 -22.28 14.14 2.22
CA SER A 126 -20.87 14.17 1.80
C SER A 126 -20.02 15.18 2.59
N THR A 127 -20.62 16.26 3.11
CA THR A 127 -19.91 17.23 3.96
C THR A 127 -19.53 16.59 5.29
N GLN A 128 -20.46 15.86 5.91
CA GLN A 128 -20.20 15.13 7.16
C GLN A 128 -19.11 14.06 6.96
N LEU A 129 -19.18 13.30 5.86
CA LEU A 129 -18.13 12.35 5.52
C LEU A 129 -16.77 13.02 5.38
N ASN A 130 -16.70 14.15 4.65
CA ASN A 130 -15.43 14.85 4.43
C ASN A 130 -14.83 15.37 5.74
N ILE A 131 -15.64 15.91 6.66
CA ILE A 131 -15.17 16.36 7.98
C ILE A 131 -14.63 15.16 8.77
N LEU A 132 -15.40 14.07 8.83
CA LEU A 132 -14.97 12.85 9.52
C LEU A 132 -13.67 12.29 8.93
N LEU A 133 -13.59 12.22 7.60
CA LEU A 133 -12.43 11.71 6.87
C LEU A 133 -11.17 12.55 7.14
N VAL A 134 -11.29 13.89 7.05
CA VAL A 134 -10.14 14.80 7.32
C VAL A 134 -9.64 14.61 8.75
N ASN A 135 -10.55 14.58 9.74
CA ASN A 135 -10.17 14.38 11.14
C ASN A 135 -9.50 13.02 11.35
N THR A 136 -10.09 11.95 10.83
CA THR A 136 -9.55 10.59 10.92
C THR A 136 -8.17 10.49 10.25
N MET A 137 -8.02 11.03 9.05
CA MET A 137 -6.74 10.99 8.33
C MET A 137 -5.65 11.85 8.98
N ASN A 138 -6.00 12.97 9.62
CA ASN A 138 -5.03 13.77 10.38
C ASN A 138 -4.50 13.00 11.60
N GLU A 139 -5.37 12.30 12.34
CA GLU A 139 -4.95 11.46 13.46
C GLU A 139 -4.08 10.30 13.00
N LEU A 140 -4.49 9.59 11.94
CA LEU A 140 -3.71 8.51 11.35
C LEU A 140 -2.35 8.98 10.84
N THR A 141 -2.30 10.18 10.25
CA THR A 141 -1.05 10.81 9.81
C THR A 141 -0.08 11.02 10.99
N ALA A 142 -0.58 11.51 12.11
CA ALA A 142 0.24 11.71 13.31
C ALA A 142 0.76 10.37 13.85
N GLN A 143 -0.10 9.33 13.94
CA GLN A 143 0.26 8.00 14.42
C GLN A 143 1.27 7.31 13.51
N ALA A 144 1.00 7.27 12.19
CA ALA A 144 1.90 6.65 11.22
C ALA A 144 3.26 7.37 11.16
N ALA A 145 3.27 8.70 11.22
CA ALA A 145 4.51 9.48 11.21
C ALA A 145 5.37 9.27 12.46
N ALA A 146 4.76 9.09 13.62
CA ALA A 146 5.47 8.74 14.86
C ALA A 146 6.13 7.35 14.74
N GLY A 147 5.47 6.42 14.07
CA GLY A 147 5.88 5.02 13.99
C GLY A 147 5.66 4.28 15.32
N ASP A 148 5.77 2.97 15.28
CA ASP A 148 5.75 2.13 16.47
C ASP A 148 7.18 1.79 16.96
N LYS A 149 7.28 1.02 18.05
CA LYS A 149 8.58 0.59 18.64
C LYS A 149 9.44 -0.25 17.68
N SER A 150 8.84 -0.85 16.66
CA SER A 150 9.55 -1.61 15.62
C SER A 150 9.99 -0.72 14.44
N GLY A 151 9.67 0.56 14.47
CA GLY A 151 9.93 1.51 13.38
C GLY A 151 8.90 1.46 12.25
N LYS A 152 7.83 0.67 12.38
CA LYS A 152 6.75 0.58 11.39
C LYS A 152 5.90 1.85 11.40
N LYS A 153 5.78 2.50 10.26
CA LYS A 153 5.01 3.72 10.05
C LYS A 153 3.62 3.42 9.45
N PHE A 154 2.79 2.76 10.24
CA PHE A 154 1.47 2.27 9.85
C PHE A 154 0.43 2.59 10.92
N ALA A 155 -0.75 3.04 10.52
CA ALA A 155 -1.88 3.25 11.41
C ALA A 155 -3.19 2.95 10.68
N VAL A 156 -4.17 2.43 11.44
CA VAL A 156 -5.54 2.19 11.00
C VAL A 156 -6.52 2.76 12.02
N LYS A 157 -7.70 3.18 11.56
CA LYS A 157 -8.76 3.68 12.42
C LYS A 157 -10.12 3.38 11.85
N GLU A 158 -11.05 3.01 12.74
CA GLU A 158 -12.47 2.97 12.48
C GLU A 158 -13.11 4.23 13.08
N ALA A 159 -14.08 4.79 12.38
CA ALA A 159 -14.87 5.93 12.86
C ALA A 159 -16.32 5.77 12.44
N ASN A 160 -17.26 6.06 13.34
CA ASN A 160 -18.68 5.98 13.05
C ASN A 160 -19.09 7.12 12.10
N PHE A 161 -19.58 6.76 10.92
CA PHE A 161 -20.10 7.73 9.94
C PHE A 161 -21.61 7.96 10.13
N THR A 162 -22.36 6.87 10.23
CA THR A 162 -23.80 6.89 10.57
C THR A 162 -24.06 5.83 11.64
N LYS A 163 -25.32 5.66 12.06
CA LYS A 163 -25.69 4.56 12.99
C LYS A 163 -25.44 3.15 12.41
N LEU A 164 -25.37 3.04 11.08
CA LEU A 164 -25.27 1.76 10.37
C LEU A 164 -23.99 1.63 9.52
N GLU A 165 -23.22 2.72 9.37
CA GLU A 165 -22.05 2.73 8.48
C GLU A 165 -20.83 3.27 9.24
N ASN A 166 -19.72 2.55 9.12
CA ASN A 166 -18.41 2.94 9.62
C ASN A 166 -17.49 3.39 8.48
N LEU A 167 -16.60 4.30 8.80
CA LEU A 167 -15.45 4.65 7.98
C LEU A 167 -14.27 3.83 8.46
N TYR A 168 -13.64 3.09 7.57
CA TYR A 168 -12.39 2.37 7.80
C TYR A 168 -11.27 3.12 7.08
N ALA A 169 -10.22 3.47 7.78
CA ALA A 169 -9.13 4.28 7.21
C ALA A 169 -7.76 3.72 7.57
N LEU A 170 -6.81 3.93 6.66
CA LEU A 170 -5.43 3.46 6.75
C LEU A 170 -4.48 4.54 6.26
N ALA A 171 -3.36 4.70 6.97
CA ALA A 171 -2.22 5.51 6.55
C ALA A 171 -0.91 4.75 6.78
N GLN A 172 -0.03 4.76 5.81
CA GLN A 172 1.27 4.10 5.90
C GLN A 172 2.34 4.90 5.16
N CYS A 173 3.56 4.96 5.71
CA CYS A 173 4.75 5.44 5.02
C CYS A 173 5.80 4.33 4.93
N THR A 174 6.76 4.48 4.01
CA THR A 174 7.97 3.66 4.05
C THR A 174 8.77 4.00 5.31
N PRO A 175 9.26 3.00 6.07
CA PRO A 175 9.91 3.20 7.37
C PRO A 175 11.18 4.05 7.34
N ASP A 176 11.86 4.09 6.19
CA ASP A 176 13.09 4.86 5.96
C ASP A 176 12.88 6.39 5.99
N LEU A 177 11.64 6.86 5.84
CA LEU A 177 11.34 8.28 5.91
C LEU A 177 11.46 8.83 7.33
N SER A 178 11.89 10.08 7.45
CA SER A 178 11.73 10.84 8.70
C SER A 178 10.24 11.03 9.03
N SER A 179 9.91 11.25 10.32
CA SER A 179 8.53 11.55 10.73
C SER A 179 7.97 12.80 10.02
N GLY A 180 8.82 13.82 9.79
CA GLY A 180 8.45 15.02 9.05
C GLY A 180 8.09 14.72 7.58
N ASN A 181 8.90 13.92 6.89
CA ASN A 181 8.63 13.53 5.50
C ASN A 181 7.42 12.62 5.38
N CYS A 182 7.22 11.69 6.29
CA CYS A 182 6.00 10.87 6.35
C CYS A 182 4.75 11.73 6.54
N SER A 183 4.76 12.64 7.52
CA SER A 183 3.64 13.57 7.75
C SER A 183 3.37 14.46 6.54
N LYS A 184 4.43 14.98 5.88
CA LYS A 184 4.29 15.77 4.65
C LYS A 184 3.67 14.96 3.51
N CYS A 185 4.10 13.70 3.31
CA CYS A 185 3.54 12.81 2.32
C CYS A 185 2.04 12.62 2.54
N LEU A 186 1.65 12.12 3.70
CA LEU A 186 0.26 11.80 4.00
C LEU A 186 -0.66 13.03 3.95
N LYS A 187 -0.25 14.17 4.50
CA LYS A 187 -1.05 15.41 4.45
C LYS A 187 -1.28 15.89 3.01
N GLY A 188 -0.29 15.74 2.14
CA GLY A 188 -0.42 16.09 0.72
C GLY A 188 -1.47 15.25 -0.02
N GLU A 189 -1.80 14.05 0.48
CA GLU A 189 -2.71 13.13 -0.18
C GLU A 189 -4.16 13.21 0.33
N ILE A 190 -4.41 13.82 1.49
CA ILE A 190 -5.76 13.89 2.09
C ILE A 190 -6.77 14.55 1.14
N SER A 191 -6.39 15.62 0.46
CA SER A 191 -7.29 16.33 -0.45
C SER A 191 -7.76 15.47 -1.63
N LYS A 192 -6.93 14.52 -2.08
CA LYS A 192 -7.26 13.58 -3.16
C LYS A 192 -8.26 12.50 -2.74
N LEU A 193 -8.45 12.31 -1.42
CA LEU A 193 -9.44 11.38 -0.87
C LEU A 193 -10.84 11.99 -0.74
N LEU A 194 -11.00 13.31 -0.89
CA LEU A 194 -12.28 14.02 -0.69
C LEU A 194 -13.18 13.96 -1.95
N VAL A 195 -13.54 12.76 -2.39
CA VAL A 195 -14.16 12.48 -3.69
C VAL A 195 -15.62 12.05 -3.65
N LYS A 196 -16.31 12.13 -2.50
CA LYS A 196 -17.72 11.73 -2.31
C LYS A 196 -18.00 10.26 -2.73
N LYS A 197 -17.03 9.39 -2.59
CA LYS A 197 -17.11 7.98 -2.94
C LYS A 197 -17.19 7.11 -1.69
N MET A 198 -17.66 5.86 -1.85
CA MET A 198 -17.69 4.87 -0.78
C MET A 198 -16.28 4.45 -0.34
N GLY A 199 -15.28 4.72 -1.14
CA GLY A 199 -13.88 4.49 -0.84
C GLY A 199 -12.96 5.19 -1.84
N ALA A 200 -11.75 5.49 -1.40
CA ALA A 200 -10.66 5.98 -2.24
C ALA A 200 -9.31 5.65 -1.62
N GLN A 201 -8.31 5.53 -2.47
CA GLN A 201 -6.93 5.33 -2.04
C GLN A 201 -5.96 6.14 -2.90
N VAL A 202 -4.90 6.61 -2.25
CA VAL A 202 -3.77 7.24 -2.92
C VAL A 202 -2.53 6.42 -2.63
N LEU A 203 -1.90 5.95 -3.68
CA LEU A 203 -0.70 5.12 -3.66
C LEU A 203 0.47 5.96 -4.18
N GLN A 204 1.37 6.35 -3.27
CA GLN A 204 2.62 7.03 -3.61
C GLN A 204 3.81 6.13 -3.26
N PRO A 205 4.95 6.25 -3.94
CA PRO A 205 6.13 5.46 -3.60
C PRO A 205 6.63 5.65 -2.15
N SER A 206 6.27 6.75 -1.51
CA SER A 206 6.67 7.09 -0.15
C SER A 206 5.57 6.92 0.90
N CYS A 207 4.30 6.97 0.53
CA CYS A 207 3.18 6.80 1.45
C CYS A 207 1.90 6.34 0.77
N ILE A 208 1.03 5.72 1.55
CA ILE A 208 -0.28 5.23 1.13
C ILE A 208 -1.32 5.77 2.10
N ALA A 209 -2.43 6.27 1.55
CA ALA A 209 -3.60 6.68 2.30
C ALA A 209 -4.85 6.05 1.66
N ARG A 210 -5.71 5.42 2.46
CA ARG A 210 -6.94 4.77 1.96
C ARG A 210 -8.06 4.94 2.96
N TYR A 211 -9.30 5.05 2.46
CA TYR A 211 -10.50 4.84 3.24
C TYR A 211 -11.53 4.02 2.45
N GLU A 212 -12.38 3.30 3.17
CA GLU A 212 -13.53 2.55 2.65
C GLU A 212 -14.69 2.64 3.66
N THR A 213 -15.90 2.36 3.19
CA THR A 213 -17.08 2.15 4.05
C THR A 213 -17.30 0.69 4.45
N TYR A 214 -16.35 -0.17 4.17
CA TYR A 214 -16.32 -1.59 4.54
C TYR A 214 -14.94 -1.98 5.09
N PRO A 215 -14.85 -3.04 5.94
CA PRO A 215 -13.59 -3.52 6.45
C PRO A 215 -12.68 -4.02 5.32
N PHE A 216 -11.45 -3.49 5.21
CA PHE A 216 -10.49 -3.88 4.17
C PHE A 216 -9.10 -4.24 4.70
N TYR A 217 -8.84 -4.05 5.99
CA TYR A 217 -7.59 -4.43 6.65
C TYR A 217 -7.83 -5.48 7.73
N ASN A 218 -6.78 -6.24 8.06
CA ASN A 218 -6.86 -7.29 9.07
C ASN A 218 -7.08 -6.70 10.47
N GLY A 219 -8.02 -7.25 11.22
CA GLY A 219 -8.38 -6.77 12.56
C GLY A 219 -9.44 -5.67 12.58
N ALA A 220 -10.00 -5.28 11.41
CA ALA A 220 -11.18 -4.40 11.37
C ALA A 220 -12.42 -5.14 11.89
N SER A 221 -13.19 -4.48 12.75
CA SER A 221 -14.47 -5.03 13.20
C SER A 221 -15.52 -4.91 12.09
N PRO A 222 -16.38 -5.94 11.85
CA PRO A 222 -17.52 -5.78 10.97
C PRO A 222 -18.45 -4.71 11.53
N ALA A 223 -19.10 -3.92 10.66
CA ALA A 223 -20.12 -2.98 11.08
C ALA A 223 -21.20 -3.72 11.89
N THR A 224 -21.49 -3.26 13.11
CA THR A 224 -22.56 -3.81 13.93
C THR A 224 -23.89 -3.42 13.29
N THR A 225 -24.51 -4.34 12.57
CA THR A 225 -25.94 -4.24 12.31
C THR A 225 -26.63 -4.60 13.63
N ASP A 226 -27.09 -3.59 14.39
CA ASP A 226 -28.03 -3.82 15.47
C ASP A 226 -29.35 -4.31 14.87
N VAL A 227 -29.44 -5.61 14.65
CA VAL A 227 -30.73 -6.28 14.46
C VAL A 227 -31.32 -6.38 15.86
N ALA A 228 -32.21 -5.46 16.18
CA ALA A 228 -33.08 -5.56 17.35
C ALA A 228 -33.77 -6.94 17.29
N GLY A 229 -33.62 -7.68 18.37
CA GLY A 229 -33.91 -9.09 18.43
C GLY A 229 -35.35 -9.47 18.12
N ASP A 230 -35.51 -10.65 17.59
CA ASP A 230 -36.58 -11.55 17.95
C ASP A 230 -36.04 -12.99 18.00
N GLY A 231 -36.58 -13.72 18.98
CA GLY A 231 -36.07 -14.98 19.50
C GLY A 231 -36.05 -16.16 18.52
N GLY A 232 -35.03 -16.94 18.71
CA GLY A 232 -35.08 -18.38 18.55
C GLY A 232 -35.05 -18.94 17.13
N ARG A 233 -33.83 -19.36 16.70
CA ARG A 233 -33.62 -20.70 16.10
C ARG A 233 -32.13 -20.90 15.77
N THR A 234 -31.56 -21.96 16.34
CA THR A 234 -30.26 -22.51 15.99
C THR A 234 -30.20 -22.86 14.49
N GLY A 235 -29.55 -22.00 13.73
CA GLY A 235 -29.22 -22.24 12.32
C GLY A 235 -27.71 -22.10 12.14
N LYS A 236 -27.04 -23.23 11.88
CA LYS A 236 -25.63 -23.30 11.49
C LYS A 236 -25.42 -22.42 10.26
N LEU A 237 -24.83 -21.23 10.42
CA LEU A 237 -24.36 -20.41 9.30
C LEU A 237 -23.17 -21.12 8.66
N ILE A 238 -23.42 -21.73 7.51
CA ILE A 238 -22.39 -22.19 6.60
C ILE A 238 -21.76 -20.93 6.02
N SER A 239 -20.56 -20.59 6.51
CA SER A 239 -19.72 -19.55 5.94
C SER A 239 -19.34 -19.96 4.52
N LEU A 240 -20.05 -19.40 3.54
CA LEU A 240 -19.66 -19.49 2.13
C LEU A 240 -18.43 -18.59 1.95
N ARG A 241 -17.25 -19.16 2.19
CA ARG A 241 -15.99 -18.55 1.76
C ARG A 241 -15.97 -18.62 0.23
N LEU A 242 -16.37 -17.52 -0.41
CA LEU A 242 -15.97 -17.27 -1.78
C LEU A 242 -14.44 -17.15 -1.76
N PHE A 243 -13.78 -18.18 -2.29
CA PHE A 243 -12.37 -18.14 -2.63
C PHE A 243 -12.19 -17.13 -3.77
N LEU A 244 -12.07 -15.86 -3.42
CA LEU A 244 -11.45 -14.89 -4.31
C LEU A 244 -9.96 -15.16 -4.29
N SER A 245 -9.42 -15.48 -5.46
CA SER A 245 -8.01 -15.71 -5.74
C SER A 245 -7.11 -14.69 -5.02
N PRO A 246 -5.93 -15.07 -4.46
CA PRO A 246 -5.06 -14.18 -3.70
C PRO A 246 -4.28 -13.19 -4.57
N CYS A 247 -4.91 -12.63 -5.61
CA CYS A 247 -4.34 -11.54 -6.40
C CYS A 247 -5.49 -10.76 -7.04
N SER A 248 -6.05 -9.82 -6.27
CA SER A 248 -6.95 -8.83 -6.86
C SER A 248 -6.13 -7.89 -7.74
N ARG A 249 -6.07 -8.22 -9.04
CA ARG A 249 -5.44 -7.36 -10.05
C ARG A 249 -6.32 -6.14 -10.24
N TYR A 250 -5.88 -5.00 -9.75
CA TYR A 250 -6.46 -3.74 -10.20
C TYR A 250 -6.01 -3.49 -11.63
N PHE A 251 -6.93 -3.65 -12.58
CA PHE A 251 -6.70 -3.21 -13.95
C PHE A 251 -6.78 -1.68 -13.98
N PHE A 252 -5.71 -1.07 -14.49
CA PHE A 252 -5.70 0.33 -14.88
C PHE A 252 -6.40 0.45 -16.24
N PHE A 253 -7.37 1.35 -16.34
CA PHE A 253 -7.81 1.97 -17.58
C PHE A 253 -7.29 3.40 -17.65
#